data_6d2ee0684ca30bc6214887fccc15d32d
#
_entry.id   6d2ee0684ca30bc6214887fccc15d32d
#
_cell.length_a   1.000
_cell.length_b   1.000
_cell.length_c   1.000
_cell.angle_alpha   90.00
_cell.angle_beta   90.00
_cell.angle_gamma   90.00
#
_symmetry.space_group_name_H-M   'P 1'
#
loop_
_entity.id
_entity.type
_entity.pdbx_description
1 polymer ?
#
loop_
_entity_poly.entity_id
_entity_poly.type
_entity_poly.pdbx_seq_one_letter_code
_entity_poly.pdbx_strand_id
1 'polypeptide(L)'
;MRKYFRQAGYFAAILILLPYVVTILLNGRSSLAQDNGTSPYVTVKSDEKNRKISLDEYGIGILAKEIEGDAEEEALKAQAVLIRTSIYKSIQDEGTSTVLTKEYWTRQQMESNWGADHYGEYYEKMKAAWDETRGQVLMYDGRLILPPYHRLSNGKTRSGNEVFGSEEYPYLQSRECPEDVEAKEEMTVSMIQGSDMEVTGTDNAGYVTEVRCGSETVNGEEFRRTYHLASSCFALQDYDGKTRVTAKGIGHGLGMSQYTAKKMAEEGKSCEEILRYFFTDVSLEEVTDIVIEKNEKGE
;
A
#
# COMPACT_ATOMS: atom_id res chain seq x y z
N MET A 1 27.49 45.28 40.60
CA MET A 1 26.11 45.05 40.09
C MET A 1 26.01 44.58 38.66
N ARG A 2 26.61 45.24 37.64
CA ARG A 2 26.53 44.83 36.19
C ARG A 2 27.03 43.42 35.88
N LYS A 3 27.98 42.86 36.62
CA LYS A 3 28.57 41.53 36.40
C LYS A 3 27.56 40.40 36.81
N TYR A 4 26.83 40.60 37.88
CA TYR A 4 25.82 39.63 38.37
C TYR A 4 24.57 39.63 37.51
N PHE A 5 24.16 40.78 36.95
CA PHE A 5 23.03 40.83 35.97
C PHE A 5 23.35 40.12 34.68
N ARG A 6 24.58 40.19 34.16
CA ARG A 6 25.01 39.43 33.00
C ARG A 6 25.04 37.93 33.26
N GLN A 7 25.53 37.49 34.41
CA GLN A 7 25.53 36.08 34.79
C GLN A 7 24.11 35.54 35.00
N ALA A 8 23.22 36.28 35.63
CA ALA A 8 21.81 35.90 35.74
C ALA A 8 21.11 35.81 34.40
N GLY A 9 21.43 36.68 33.43
CA GLY A 9 20.92 36.60 32.05
C GLY A 9 21.39 35.35 31.30
N TYR A 10 22.64 34.96 31.46
CA TYR A 10 23.14 33.70 30.87
C TYR A 10 22.49 32.46 31.48
N PHE A 11 22.29 32.45 32.82
CA PHE A 11 21.59 31.35 33.50
C PHE A 11 20.13 31.25 33.07
N ALA A 12 19.43 32.37 32.91
CA ALA A 12 18.05 32.38 32.43
C ALA A 12 17.96 31.91 30.97
N ALA A 13 18.88 32.33 30.09
CA ALA A 13 18.95 31.87 28.73
C ALA A 13 19.23 30.36 28.63
N ILE A 14 20.13 29.82 29.43
CA ILE A 14 20.41 28.38 29.51
C ILE A 14 19.19 27.60 30.01
N LEU A 15 18.47 28.08 31.03
CA LEU A 15 17.26 27.45 31.58
C LEU A 15 16.11 27.40 30.54
N ILE A 16 15.99 28.42 29.67
CA ILE A 16 14.96 28.49 28.65
C ILE A 16 15.36 27.64 27.41
N LEU A 17 16.65 27.62 27.04
CA LEU A 17 17.14 26.89 25.89
C LEU A 17 17.39 25.42 26.14
N LEU A 18 17.70 25.03 27.41
CA LEU A 18 18.02 23.64 27.76
C LEU A 18 16.88 22.65 27.41
N PRO A 19 15.60 22.91 27.77
CA PRO A 19 14.51 22.03 27.35
C PRO A 19 14.39 21.93 25.84
N TYR A 20 14.59 23.04 25.12
CA TYR A 20 14.53 23.08 23.65
C TYR A 20 15.67 22.30 23.00
N VAL A 21 16.90 22.45 23.53
CA VAL A 21 18.07 21.69 23.07
C VAL A 21 17.94 20.20 23.42
N VAL A 22 17.42 19.87 24.60
CA VAL A 22 17.15 18.49 25.03
C VAL A 22 16.06 17.87 24.14
N THR A 23 15.00 18.61 23.82
CA THR A 23 13.95 18.16 22.89
C THR A 23 14.50 17.91 21.48
N ILE A 24 15.35 18.82 20.97
CA ILE A 24 16.02 18.62 19.66
C ILE A 24 16.98 17.41 19.72
N LEU A 25 17.72 17.23 20.80
CA LEU A 25 18.64 16.10 20.96
C LEU A 25 17.91 14.77 21.16
N LEU A 26 16.77 14.77 21.81
CA LEU A 26 15.96 13.56 22.00
C LEU A 26 15.11 13.25 20.75
N ASN A 27 14.47 14.25 20.16
CA ASN A 27 13.68 14.09 18.93
C ASN A 27 14.55 14.07 17.65
N GLY A 28 15.70 14.78 17.65
CA GLY A 28 16.65 14.77 16.54
C GLY A 28 17.45 13.47 16.42
N ARG A 29 17.54 12.67 17.48
CA ARG A 29 18.15 11.33 17.39
C ARG A 29 17.25 10.29 16.75
N SER A 30 15.93 10.48 16.79
CA SER A 30 15.00 9.61 16.06
C SER A 30 14.93 9.94 14.55
N SER A 31 15.31 11.14 14.12
CA SER A 31 15.35 11.52 12.69
C SER A 31 16.65 11.14 11.96
N LEU A 32 17.67 10.67 12.71
CA LEU A 32 18.91 10.12 12.19
C LEU A 32 18.98 8.60 12.45
N ALA A 33 17.92 7.86 12.14
CA ALA A 33 18.12 6.45 11.80
C ALA A 33 18.99 6.46 10.54
N GLN A 34 20.28 6.37 10.78
CA GLN A 34 21.32 6.28 9.79
C GLN A 34 20.93 5.12 8.86
N ASP A 35 20.60 5.42 7.61
CA ASP A 35 20.69 4.45 6.53
C ASP A 35 22.11 3.88 6.64
N ASN A 36 22.24 2.65 7.10
CA ASN A 36 23.55 2.00 7.30
C ASN A 36 24.24 1.71 5.96
N GLY A 37 23.81 2.34 4.88
CA GLY A 37 24.45 2.25 3.55
C GLY A 37 24.31 0.89 2.88
N THR A 38 23.43 0.02 3.36
CA THR A 38 23.19 -1.34 2.84
C THR A 38 21.98 -1.43 1.93
N SER A 39 21.05 -0.47 2.01
CA SER A 39 19.86 -0.46 1.15
C SER A 39 20.17 0.15 -0.22
N PRO A 40 19.80 -0.51 -1.32
CA PRO A 40 19.94 0.04 -2.65
C PRO A 40 19.03 1.25 -2.87
N TYR A 41 19.37 2.10 -3.86
CA TYR A 41 18.59 3.28 -4.22
C TYR A 41 17.70 3.01 -5.43
N VAL A 42 16.51 3.60 -5.43
CA VAL A 42 15.53 3.58 -6.53
C VAL A 42 15.20 5.00 -6.97
N THR A 43 14.82 5.15 -8.24
CA THR A 43 14.32 6.42 -8.75
C THR A 43 12.81 6.44 -8.67
N VAL A 44 12.24 7.44 -7.99
CA VAL A 44 10.80 7.59 -7.81
C VAL A 44 10.29 8.86 -8.47
N LYS A 45 9.06 8.83 -8.96
CA LYS A 45 8.38 10.00 -9.50
C LYS A 45 8.10 11.00 -8.38
N SER A 46 8.34 12.29 -8.64
CA SER A 46 7.97 13.42 -7.78
C SER A 46 7.38 14.53 -8.64
N ASP A 47 6.59 15.42 -8.04
CA ASP A 47 5.85 16.47 -8.75
C ASP A 47 6.77 17.39 -9.59
N GLU A 48 7.95 17.74 -9.07
CA GLU A 48 8.88 18.64 -9.75
C GLU A 48 9.99 17.92 -10.51
N LYS A 49 10.55 16.86 -9.94
CA LYS A 49 11.70 16.14 -10.51
C LYS A 49 11.80 14.75 -9.87
N ASN A 50 12.14 13.73 -10.69
CA ASN A 50 12.41 12.39 -10.17
C ASN A 50 13.49 12.45 -9.08
N ARG A 51 13.30 11.69 -8.01
CA ARG A 51 14.17 11.65 -6.83
C ARG A 51 14.77 10.25 -6.65
N LYS A 52 16.05 10.19 -6.24
CA LYS A 52 16.65 8.95 -5.74
C LYS A 52 16.46 8.87 -4.23
N ILE A 53 15.87 7.79 -3.76
CA ILE A 53 15.67 7.48 -2.34
C ILE A 53 16.05 6.03 -2.08
N SER A 54 16.30 5.65 -0.83
CA SER A 54 16.59 4.26 -0.50
C SER A 54 15.37 3.38 -0.75
N LEU A 55 15.57 2.14 -1.13
CA LEU A 55 14.50 1.14 -1.30
C LEU A 55 13.70 0.99 0.00
N ASP A 56 14.38 1.03 1.16
CA ASP A 56 13.72 0.92 2.45
C ASP A 56 12.81 2.12 2.72
N GLU A 57 13.27 3.35 2.45
CA GLU A 57 12.43 4.56 2.57
C GLU A 57 11.20 4.48 1.66
N TYR A 58 11.38 4.03 0.43
CA TYR A 58 10.29 3.89 -0.53
C TYR A 58 9.29 2.81 -0.13
N GLY A 59 9.80 1.61 0.21
CA GLY A 59 8.97 0.46 0.59
C GLY A 59 8.18 0.69 1.87
N ILE A 60 8.82 1.22 2.93
CA ILE A 60 8.14 1.60 4.18
C ILE A 60 7.11 2.71 3.91
N GLY A 61 7.45 3.66 3.03
CA GLY A 61 6.53 4.74 2.65
C GLY A 61 5.29 4.26 1.92
N ILE A 62 5.40 3.26 1.04
CA ILE A 62 4.25 2.61 0.40
C ILE A 62 3.46 1.84 1.46
N LEU A 63 4.14 1.04 2.30
CA LEU A 63 3.49 0.26 3.36
C LEU A 63 2.65 1.16 4.25
N ALA A 64 3.22 2.27 4.72
CA ALA A 64 2.55 3.26 5.55
C ALA A 64 1.32 3.92 4.91
N LYS A 65 1.32 4.08 3.59
CA LYS A 65 0.21 4.67 2.85
C LYS A 65 -0.92 3.68 2.58
N GLU A 66 -0.58 2.41 2.36
CA GLU A 66 -1.49 1.40 1.83
C GLU A 66 -2.20 0.57 2.91
N ILE A 67 -1.62 0.46 4.12
CA ILE A 67 -2.20 -0.35 5.20
C ILE A 67 -2.27 0.45 6.51
N GLU A 68 -3.22 0.11 7.37
CA GLU A 68 -3.39 0.78 8.65
C GLU A 68 -2.19 0.55 9.58
N GLY A 69 -1.77 1.59 10.33
CA GLY A 69 -0.59 1.54 11.21
C GLY A 69 -0.73 0.57 12.38
N ASP A 70 -1.96 0.28 12.79
CA ASP A 70 -2.31 -0.68 13.85
C ASP A 70 -2.49 -2.13 13.36
N ALA A 71 -2.32 -2.38 12.04
CA ALA A 71 -2.47 -3.73 11.48
C ALA A 71 -1.56 -4.75 12.17
N GLU A 72 -1.99 -6.02 12.21
CA GLU A 72 -1.23 -7.11 12.80
C GLU A 72 0.10 -7.34 12.08
N GLU A 73 1.13 -7.74 12.83
CA GLU A 73 2.50 -7.86 12.35
C GLU A 73 2.63 -8.78 11.13
N GLU A 74 1.99 -9.95 11.15
CA GLU A 74 2.03 -10.91 10.05
C GLU A 74 1.32 -10.39 8.79
N ALA A 75 0.27 -9.57 8.93
CA ALA A 75 -0.38 -8.90 7.81
C ALA A 75 0.52 -7.78 7.23
N LEU A 76 1.24 -7.03 8.08
CA LEU A 76 2.23 -6.06 7.64
C LEU A 76 3.39 -6.72 6.89
N LYS A 77 3.90 -7.87 7.37
CA LYS A 77 4.92 -8.66 6.68
C LYS A 77 4.44 -9.14 5.31
N ALA A 78 3.22 -9.67 5.23
CA ALA A 78 2.62 -10.09 3.96
C ALA A 78 2.53 -8.91 2.98
N GLN A 79 2.03 -7.76 3.43
CA GLN A 79 1.97 -6.56 2.61
C GLN A 79 3.36 -6.08 2.17
N ALA A 80 4.38 -6.15 3.03
CA ALA A 80 5.76 -5.77 2.71
C ALA A 80 6.36 -6.66 1.61
N VAL A 81 6.11 -7.98 1.67
CA VAL A 81 6.51 -8.93 0.62
C VAL A 81 5.85 -8.58 -0.72
N LEU A 82 4.55 -8.29 -0.74
CA LEU A 82 3.83 -7.91 -1.97
C LEU A 82 4.39 -6.62 -2.57
N ILE A 83 4.65 -5.61 -1.75
CA ILE A 83 5.23 -4.34 -2.19
C ILE A 83 6.62 -4.57 -2.78
N ARG A 84 7.49 -5.33 -2.11
CA ARG A 84 8.83 -5.65 -2.60
C ARG A 84 8.79 -6.44 -3.90
N THR A 85 7.93 -7.45 -4.00
CA THR A 85 7.73 -8.21 -5.23
C THR A 85 7.32 -7.30 -6.39
N SER A 86 6.40 -6.36 -6.16
CA SER A 86 5.94 -5.39 -7.16
C SER A 86 7.08 -4.46 -7.61
N ILE A 87 7.87 -3.91 -6.68
CA ILE A 87 9.01 -3.04 -6.98
C ILE A 87 10.03 -3.82 -7.82
N TYR A 88 10.39 -5.02 -7.41
CA TYR A 88 11.38 -5.84 -8.08
C TYR A 88 10.92 -6.30 -9.47
N LYS A 89 9.64 -6.63 -9.60
CA LYS A 89 9.05 -6.94 -10.90
C LYS A 89 9.12 -5.73 -11.84
N SER A 90 8.77 -4.53 -11.39
CA SER A 90 8.87 -3.31 -12.21
C SER A 90 10.31 -3.06 -12.67
N ILE A 91 11.29 -3.24 -11.79
CA ILE A 91 12.71 -3.10 -12.15
C ILE A 91 13.16 -4.19 -13.12
N GLN A 92 12.70 -5.43 -12.95
CA GLN A 92 13.01 -6.53 -13.87
C GLN A 92 12.43 -6.31 -15.26
N ASP A 93 11.18 -5.84 -15.34
CA ASP A 93 10.45 -5.68 -16.61
C ASP A 93 10.94 -4.45 -17.40
N GLU A 94 11.26 -3.34 -16.72
CA GLU A 94 11.55 -2.03 -17.33
C GLU A 94 13.03 -1.63 -17.25
N GLY A 95 13.85 -2.38 -16.51
CA GLY A 95 15.27 -2.12 -16.29
C GLY A 95 15.57 -1.26 -15.05
N THR A 96 16.85 -1.20 -14.67
CA THR A 96 17.31 -0.54 -13.43
C THR A 96 17.14 0.99 -13.44
N SER A 97 16.97 1.60 -14.61
CA SER A 97 16.73 3.04 -14.77
C SER A 97 15.24 3.44 -14.64
N THR A 98 14.37 2.47 -14.36
CA THR A 98 12.93 2.72 -14.27
C THR A 98 12.58 3.75 -13.21
N VAL A 99 11.57 4.57 -13.49
CA VAL A 99 11.02 5.54 -12.54
C VAL A 99 9.78 4.95 -11.90
N LEU A 100 9.89 4.56 -10.65
CA LEU A 100 8.79 3.98 -9.90
C LEU A 100 7.73 5.06 -9.62
N THR A 101 6.47 4.73 -9.88
CA THR A 101 5.35 5.69 -9.85
C THR A 101 4.35 5.42 -8.72
N LYS A 102 4.53 4.32 -7.96
CA LYS A 102 3.65 4.03 -6.82
C LYS A 102 3.79 5.14 -5.78
N GLU A 103 2.68 5.68 -5.34
CA GLU A 103 2.66 6.72 -4.33
C GLU A 103 3.09 6.17 -2.96
N TYR A 104 3.81 6.98 -2.20
CA TYR A 104 4.31 6.64 -0.87
C TYR A 104 4.22 7.85 0.07
N TRP A 105 4.21 7.62 1.37
CA TRP A 105 4.34 8.68 2.35
C TRP A 105 5.80 8.90 2.74
N THR A 106 6.20 10.16 2.77
CA THR A 106 7.43 10.60 3.43
C THR A 106 7.25 10.50 4.96
N ARG A 107 8.34 10.50 5.71
CA ARG A 107 8.27 10.53 7.20
C ARG A 107 7.41 11.67 7.72
N GLN A 108 7.52 12.85 7.12
CA GLN A 108 6.71 14.00 7.50
C GLN A 108 5.21 13.76 7.24
N GLN A 109 4.86 13.11 6.15
CA GLN A 109 3.46 12.74 5.87
C GLN A 109 2.96 11.64 6.82
N MET A 110 3.79 10.65 7.17
CA MET A 110 3.45 9.66 8.18
C MET A 110 3.15 10.31 9.54
N GLU A 111 4.03 11.20 10.01
CA GLU A 111 3.83 11.95 11.26
C GLU A 111 2.56 12.81 11.20
N SER A 112 2.32 13.50 10.08
CA SER A 112 1.11 14.31 9.89
C SER A 112 -0.18 13.49 9.89
N ASN A 113 -0.17 12.30 9.28
CA ASN A 113 -1.37 11.46 9.15
C ASN A 113 -1.66 10.65 10.40
N TRP A 114 -0.64 10.16 11.10
CA TRP A 114 -0.81 9.36 12.31
C TRP A 114 -0.82 10.18 13.60
N GLY A 115 -0.32 11.42 13.54
CA GLY A 115 -0.10 12.27 14.70
C GLY A 115 1.15 11.86 15.49
N ALA A 116 1.65 12.78 16.31
CA ALA A 116 2.88 12.59 17.09
C ALA A 116 2.78 11.40 18.07
N ASP A 117 1.59 11.11 18.58
CA ASP A 117 1.36 10.08 19.59
C ASP A 117 1.52 8.65 19.01
N HIS A 118 1.15 8.43 17.73
CA HIS A 118 1.19 7.13 17.10
C HIS A 118 2.36 6.95 16.14
N TYR A 119 2.97 8.04 15.65
CA TYR A 119 4.01 7.98 14.63
C TYR A 119 5.16 7.04 15.00
N GLY A 120 5.70 7.14 16.22
CA GLY A 120 6.83 6.33 16.67
C GLY A 120 6.51 4.84 16.66
N GLU A 121 5.37 4.46 17.23
CA GLU A 121 4.92 3.07 17.31
C GLU A 121 4.67 2.47 15.92
N TYR A 122 3.88 3.15 15.09
CA TYR A 122 3.52 2.64 13.76
C TYR A 122 4.71 2.58 12.81
N TYR A 123 5.59 3.59 12.86
CA TYR A 123 6.80 3.58 12.05
C TYR A 123 7.73 2.42 12.39
N GLU A 124 8.01 2.18 13.67
CA GLU A 124 8.87 1.08 14.10
C GLU A 124 8.25 -0.29 13.75
N LYS A 125 6.94 -0.44 13.88
CA LYS A 125 6.21 -1.66 13.51
C LYS A 125 6.32 -1.95 12.00
N MET A 126 6.10 -0.94 11.16
CA MET A 126 6.23 -1.08 9.71
C MET A 126 7.67 -1.32 9.27
N LYS A 127 8.62 -0.63 9.92
CA LYS A 127 10.03 -0.84 9.66
C LYS A 127 10.46 -2.26 10.04
N ALA A 128 10.01 -2.78 11.17
CA ALA A 128 10.29 -4.16 11.59
C ALA A 128 9.74 -5.17 10.55
N ALA A 129 8.48 -5.02 10.13
CA ALA A 129 7.89 -5.89 9.11
C ALA A 129 8.66 -5.85 7.77
N TRP A 130 9.12 -4.66 7.36
CA TRP A 130 9.95 -4.50 6.16
C TRP A 130 11.32 -5.15 6.30
N ASP A 131 11.98 -4.99 7.43
CA ASP A 131 13.32 -5.52 7.70
C ASP A 131 13.30 -7.05 7.89
N GLU A 132 12.35 -7.60 8.59
CA GLU A 132 12.21 -9.04 8.84
C GLU A 132 11.87 -9.84 7.57
N THR A 133 11.25 -9.19 6.58
CA THR A 133 10.98 -9.78 5.27
C THR A 133 12.00 -9.38 4.20
N ARG A 134 13.20 -8.96 4.62
CA ARG A 134 14.24 -8.46 3.72
C ARG A 134 14.57 -9.49 2.63
N GLY A 135 14.56 -9.06 1.37
CA GLY A 135 14.83 -9.92 0.20
C GLY A 135 13.68 -10.86 -0.17
N GLN A 136 12.67 -11.06 0.68
CA GLN A 136 11.58 -11.99 0.39
C GLN A 136 10.64 -11.44 -0.69
N VAL A 137 10.37 -12.29 -1.69
CA VAL A 137 9.49 -12.01 -2.83
C VAL A 137 8.65 -13.22 -3.17
N LEU A 138 7.55 -13.02 -3.89
CA LEU A 138 6.73 -14.11 -4.40
C LEU A 138 7.11 -14.44 -5.85
N MET A 139 7.31 -15.73 -6.10
CA MET A 139 7.57 -16.27 -7.43
C MET A 139 6.55 -17.35 -7.80
N TYR A 140 6.25 -17.43 -9.08
CA TYR A 140 5.53 -18.53 -9.72
C TYR A 140 6.34 -19.04 -10.90
N ASP A 141 6.62 -20.33 -10.95
CA ASP A 141 7.45 -20.95 -11.99
C ASP A 141 8.79 -20.21 -12.21
N GLY A 142 9.46 -19.85 -11.08
CA GLY A 142 10.76 -19.17 -11.08
C GLY A 142 10.74 -17.71 -11.57
N ARG A 143 9.57 -17.08 -11.70
CA ARG A 143 9.41 -15.70 -12.13
C ARG A 143 8.67 -14.86 -11.07
N LEU A 144 9.07 -13.60 -10.94
CA LEU A 144 8.34 -12.66 -10.09
C LEU A 144 6.89 -12.50 -10.57
N ILE A 145 5.94 -12.63 -9.64
CA ILE A 145 4.52 -12.49 -9.95
C ILE A 145 4.07 -11.03 -9.98
N LEU A 146 2.89 -10.78 -10.56
CA LEU A 146 2.11 -9.58 -10.30
C LEU A 146 1.36 -9.80 -8.97
N PRO A 147 1.69 -9.08 -7.87
CA PRO A 147 1.11 -9.29 -6.55
C PRO A 147 0.06 -8.22 -6.21
N PRO A 148 -1.15 -8.23 -6.81
CA PRO A 148 -2.16 -7.24 -6.50
C PRO A 148 -2.71 -7.42 -5.09
N TYR A 149 -3.19 -6.31 -4.51
CA TYR A 149 -3.90 -6.30 -3.25
C TYR A 149 -4.95 -5.17 -3.24
N HIS A 150 -5.93 -5.30 -2.39
CA HIS A 150 -7.00 -4.32 -2.23
C HIS A 150 -7.44 -4.28 -0.77
N ARG A 151 -8.13 -3.20 -0.38
CA ARG A 151 -8.50 -3.00 1.02
C ARG A 151 -9.55 -4.00 1.49
N LEU A 152 -10.63 -4.17 0.72
CA LEU A 152 -11.80 -4.95 1.11
C LEU A 152 -12.48 -5.54 -0.13
N SER A 153 -12.72 -6.85 -0.14
CA SER A 153 -13.50 -7.50 -1.19
C SER A 153 -15.01 -7.40 -0.92
N ASN A 154 -15.83 -7.88 -1.86
CA ASN A 154 -17.26 -8.06 -1.66
C ASN A 154 -17.61 -9.40 -0.97
N GLY A 155 -16.63 -10.04 -0.30
CA GLY A 155 -16.70 -11.40 0.26
C GLY A 155 -15.95 -12.42 -0.58
N LYS A 156 -15.40 -12.03 -1.74
CA LYS A 156 -14.69 -12.92 -2.66
C LYS A 156 -13.70 -12.17 -3.54
N THR A 157 -12.48 -12.71 -3.71
CA THR A 157 -11.52 -12.13 -4.67
C THR A 157 -11.79 -12.60 -6.09
N ARG A 158 -11.30 -11.85 -7.08
CA ARG A 158 -11.43 -12.15 -8.51
C ARG A 158 -10.35 -13.11 -9.00
N SER A 159 -10.64 -13.86 -10.05
CA SER A 159 -9.63 -14.63 -10.78
C SER A 159 -8.82 -13.73 -11.72
N GLY A 160 -7.49 -13.84 -11.68
CA GLY A 160 -6.60 -13.10 -12.58
C GLY A 160 -6.81 -13.46 -14.04
N ASN A 161 -6.93 -14.75 -14.36
CA ASN A 161 -7.16 -15.20 -15.72
C ASN A 161 -8.45 -14.63 -16.31
N GLU A 162 -9.52 -14.56 -15.51
CA GLU A 162 -10.80 -13.99 -15.93
C GLU A 162 -10.70 -12.47 -16.15
N VAL A 163 -10.06 -11.75 -15.24
CA VAL A 163 -9.93 -10.28 -15.30
C VAL A 163 -9.05 -9.83 -16.46
N PHE A 164 -7.94 -10.54 -16.71
CA PHE A 164 -6.98 -10.18 -17.77
C PHE A 164 -7.26 -10.88 -19.09
N GLY A 165 -8.19 -11.84 -19.13
CA GLY A 165 -8.47 -12.63 -20.34
C GLY A 165 -7.26 -13.45 -20.82
N SER A 166 -6.41 -13.91 -19.91
CA SER A 166 -5.13 -14.57 -20.18
C SER A 166 -4.84 -15.66 -19.15
N GLU A 167 -4.26 -16.77 -19.59
CA GLU A 167 -3.83 -17.88 -18.74
C GLU A 167 -2.48 -17.62 -18.01
N GLU A 168 -1.94 -16.40 -18.11
CA GLU A 168 -0.66 -16.03 -17.49
C GLU A 168 -0.74 -15.78 -15.98
N TYR A 169 -1.95 -15.78 -15.41
CA TYR A 169 -2.18 -15.46 -13.98
C TYR A 169 -2.79 -16.62 -13.18
N PRO A 170 -2.31 -17.88 -13.34
CA PRO A 170 -2.93 -19.04 -12.69
C PRO A 170 -2.80 -19.00 -11.16
N TYR A 171 -1.85 -18.24 -10.64
CA TYR A 171 -1.65 -18.00 -9.22
C TYR A 171 -2.68 -17.05 -8.59
N LEU A 172 -3.41 -16.25 -9.39
CA LEU A 172 -4.49 -15.37 -8.95
C LEU A 172 -5.84 -16.08 -9.04
N GLN A 173 -6.04 -17.08 -8.19
CA GLN A 173 -7.32 -17.77 -8.07
C GLN A 173 -8.29 -16.96 -7.21
N SER A 174 -9.59 -17.11 -7.48
CA SER A 174 -10.61 -16.54 -6.61
C SER A 174 -10.59 -17.19 -5.23
N ARG A 175 -10.67 -16.37 -4.16
CA ARG A 175 -10.67 -16.79 -2.75
C ARG A 175 -11.87 -16.22 -2.01
N GLU A 176 -12.44 -17.02 -1.12
CA GLU A 176 -13.51 -16.57 -0.24
C GLU A 176 -12.94 -15.65 0.84
N CYS A 177 -13.61 -14.54 1.13
CA CYS A 177 -13.24 -13.56 2.15
C CYS A 177 -14.49 -13.21 2.97
N PRO A 178 -15.07 -14.17 3.70
CA PRO A 178 -16.36 -13.97 4.39
C PRO A 178 -16.30 -12.84 5.43
N GLU A 179 -15.14 -12.60 6.06
CA GLU A 179 -14.94 -11.54 7.04
C GLU A 179 -15.07 -10.15 6.42
N ASP A 180 -14.78 -10.00 5.13
CA ASP A 180 -14.85 -8.72 4.42
C ASP A 180 -16.28 -8.15 4.40
N VAL A 181 -17.31 -9.00 4.38
CA VAL A 181 -18.72 -8.54 4.39
C VAL A 181 -19.19 -8.05 5.76
N GLU A 182 -18.41 -8.31 6.82
CA GLU A 182 -18.71 -7.86 8.18
C GLU A 182 -18.08 -6.49 8.47
N ALA A 183 -17.22 -5.99 7.57
CA ALA A 183 -16.57 -4.69 7.72
C ALA A 183 -17.59 -3.55 7.65
N LYS A 184 -17.43 -2.52 8.49
CA LYS A 184 -18.36 -1.36 8.52
C LYS A 184 -18.39 -0.59 7.20
N GLU A 185 -17.29 -0.60 6.45
CA GLU A 185 -17.13 0.08 5.16
C GLU A 185 -17.50 -0.82 3.97
N GLU A 186 -18.05 -2.00 4.19
CA GLU A 186 -18.35 -2.98 3.14
C GLU A 186 -19.25 -2.40 2.05
N MET A 187 -20.18 -1.52 2.40
CA MET A 187 -21.12 -0.96 1.44
C MET A 187 -21.08 0.57 1.41
N THR A 188 -20.95 1.12 0.20
CA THR A 188 -21.00 2.57 -0.04
C THR A 188 -22.11 2.91 -1.03
N VAL A 189 -22.78 4.06 -0.82
CA VAL A 189 -23.80 4.56 -1.72
C VAL A 189 -23.40 5.95 -2.19
N SER A 190 -23.45 6.16 -3.51
CA SER A 190 -23.21 7.46 -4.13
C SER A 190 -24.25 7.76 -5.20
N MET A 191 -24.35 9.02 -5.59
CA MET A 191 -25.21 9.50 -6.67
C MET A 191 -24.36 10.07 -7.77
N ILE A 192 -24.52 9.59 -8.99
CA ILE A 192 -23.85 10.11 -10.18
C ILE A 192 -24.85 10.80 -11.12
N GLN A 193 -24.39 11.77 -11.88
CA GLN A 193 -25.24 12.47 -12.84
C GLN A 193 -25.47 11.59 -14.07
N GLY A 194 -26.66 11.69 -14.62
CA GLY A 194 -27.10 10.91 -15.76
C GLY A 194 -27.96 9.72 -15.37
N SER A 195 -28.73 9.27 -16.30
CA SER A 195 -29.57 8.08 -16.30
C SER A 195 -29.24 7.25 -17.55
N ASP A 196 -29.88 6.12 -17.75
CA ASP A 196 -29.60 5.20 -18.85
C ASP A 196 -28.23 4.52 -18.76
N MET A 197 -27.89 4.09 -17.54
CA MET A 197 -26.69 3.30 -17.24
C MET A 197 -27.10 1.93 -16.72
N GLU A 198 -26.53 0.86 -17.29
CA GLU A 198 -26.86 -0.51 -16.94
C GLU A 198 -25.63 -1.37 -16.87
N VAL A 199 -25.50 -2.20 -15.83
CA VAL A 199 -24.48 -3.26 -15.77
C VAL A 199 -24.88 -4.37 -16.74
N THR A 200 -24.04 -4.61 -17.76
CA THR A 200 -24.28 -5.63 -18.81
C THR A 200 -23.39 -6.85 -18.65
N GLY A 201 -22.32 -6.76 -17.84
CA GLY A 201 -21.43 -7.89 -17.58
C GLY A 201 -20.86 -7.87 -16.17
N THR A 202 -20.73 -9.08 -15.59
CA THR A 202 -20.03 -9.31 -14.31
C THR A 202 -19.16 -10.55 -14.42
N ASP A 203 -18.05 -10.61 -13.66
CA ASP A 203 -17.27 -11.82 -13.50
C ASP A 203 -17.87 -12.79 -12.47
N ASN A 204 -17.25 -13.95 -12.30
CA ASN A 204 -17.73 -15.00 -11.38
C ASN A 204 -17.64 -14.60 -9.89
N ALA A 205 -16.89 -13.55 -9.57
CA ALA A 205 -16.81 -12.98 -8.22
C ALA A 205 -17.81 -11.82 -8.00
N GLY A 206 -18.62 -11.48 -9.03
CA GLY A 206 -19.65 -10.45 -8.95
C GLY A 206 -19.15 -9.01 -9.17
N TYR A 207 -17.93 -8.85 -9.67
CA TYR A 207 -17.41 -7.53 -10.05
C TYR A 207 -17.85 -7.18 -11.46
N VAL A 208 -18.18 -5.91 -11.67
CA VAL A 208 -18.64 -5.41 -12.97
C VAL A 208 -17.50 -5.42 -13.98
N THR A 209 -17.72 -6.08 -15.10
CA THR A 209 -16.80 -6.10 -16.24
C THR A 209 -17.21 -5.13 -17.32
N GLU A 210 -18.53 -4.85 -17.44
CA GLU A 210 -19.07 -4.02 -18.49
C GLU A 210 -20.26 -3.21 -18.03
N VAL A 211 -20.32 -1.93 -18.44
CA VAL A 211 -21.43 -1.01 -18.20
C VAL A 211 -21.85 -0.38 -19.52
N ARG A 212 -23.12 -0.44 -19.86
CA ARG A 212 -23.73 0.31 -20.95
C ARG A 212 -24.13 1.71 -20.44
N CYS A 213 -23.67 2.75 -21.14
CA CYS A 213 -24.00 4.15 -20.88
C CYS A 213 -24.63 4.74 -22.16
N GLY A 214 -25.97 4.76 -22.24
CA GLY A 214 -26.66 5.12 -23.45
C GLY A 214 -26.32 4.17 -24.62
N SER A 215 -25.64 4.68 -25.65
CA SER A 215 -25.18 3.91 -26.83
C SER A 215 -23.75 3.36 -26.70
N GLU A 216 -23.02 3.73 -25.66
CA GLU A 216 -21.61 3.34 -25.44
C GLU A 216 -21.50 2.26 -24.37
N THR A 217 -20.46 1.45 -24.49
CA THR A 217 -20.11 0.44 -23.50
C THR A 217 -18.72 0.73 -22.97
N VAL A 218 -18.57 0.73 -21.65
CA VAL A 218 -17.31 0.99 -20.94
C VAL A 218 -16.96 -0.18 -20.02
N ASN A 219 -15.66 -0.39 -19.80
CA ASN A 219 -15.18 -1.39 -18.86
C ASN A 219 -15.52 -0.98 -17.41
N GLY A 220 -15.87 -1.95 -16.55
CA GLY A 220 -16.26 -1.72 -15.17
C GLY A 220 -15.21 -1.02 -14.32
N GLU A 221 -13.90 -1.31 -14.53
CA GLU A 221 -12.81 -0.62 -13.84
C GLU A 221 -12.62 0.83 -14.34
N GLU A 222 -12.85 1.08 -15.61
CA GLU A 222 -12.85 2.43 -16.17
C GLU A 222 -14.02 3.23 -15.61
N PHE A 223 -15.21 2.66 -15.55
CA PHE A 223 -16.40 3.26 -14.94
C PHE A 223 -16.13 3.59 -13.47
N ARG A 224 -15.58 2.64 -12.70
CA ARG A 224 -15.18 2.85 -11.31
C ARG A 224 -14.25 4.06 -11.14
N ARG A 225 -13.21 4.16 -11.96
CA ARG A 225 -12.24 5.27 -11.90
C ARG A 225 -12.85 6.62 -12.29
N THR A 226 -13.66 6.65 -13.36
CA THR A 226 -14.32 7.85 -13.85
C THR A 226 -15.26 8.46 -12.81
N TYR A 227 -16.01 7.62 -12.10
CA TYR A 227 -16.97 8.06 -11.10
C TYR A 227 -16.46 7.96 -9.66
N HIS A 228 -15.18 7.69 -9.45
CA HIS A 228 -14.53 7.57 -8.14
C HIS A 228 -15.25 6.61 -7.18
N LEU A 229 -15.75 5.48 -7.69
CA LEU A 229 -16.44 4.50 -6.89
C LEU A 229 -15.45 3.73 -5.99
N ALA A 230 -15.90 3.34 -4.81
CA ALA A 230 -15.08 2.60 -3.85
C ALA A 230 -14.63 1.24 -4.40
N SER A 231 -15.51 0.54 -5.11
CA SER A 231 -15.27 -0.80 -5.64
C SER A 231 -15.78 -0.94 -7.07
N SER A 232 -15.26 -1.88 -7.83
CA SER A 232 -15.82 -2.36 -9.10
C SER A 232 -16.92 -3.41 -8.92
N CYS A 233 -17.21 -3.85 -7.70
CA CYS A 233 -18.45 -4.58 -7.39
C CYS A 233 -19.54 -3.57 -7.04
N PHE A 234 -20.37 -3.19 -8.01
CA PHE A 234 -21.43 -2.21 -7.81
C PHE A 234 -22.72 -2.57 -8.57
N ALA A 235 -23.82 -2.00 -8.09
CA ALA A 235 -25.13 -2.02 -8.76
C ALA A 235 -25.54 -0.59 -9.09
N LEU A 236 -26.25 -0.44 -10.21
CA LEU A 236 -26.79 0.82 -10.70
C LEU A 236 -28.33 0.79 -10.61
N GLN A 237 -28.91 1.91 -10.20
CA GLN A 237 -30.35 2.10 -10.12
C GLN A 237 -30.70 3.52 -10.53
N ASP A 238 -31.61 3.67 -11.49
CA ASP A 238 -32.16 4.97 -11.84
C ASP A 238 -32.95 5.56 -10.66
N TYR A 239 -32.70 6.82 -10.35
CA TYR A 239 -33.33 7.52 -9.28
C TYR A 239 -33.45 9.02 -9.60
N ASP A 240 -34.67 9.48 -9.89
CA ASP A 240 -34.98 10.90 -10.15
C ASP A 240 -34.03 11.60 -11.14
N GLY A 241 -33.83 10.97 -12.30
CA GLY A 241 -32.96 11.50 -13.39
C GLY A 241 -31.47 11.42 -13.13
N LYS A 242 -31.06 10.72 -12.07
CA LYS A 242 -29.69 10.40 -11.70
C LYS A 242 -29.54 8.89 -11.57
N THR A 243 -28.32 8.43 -11.44
CA THR A 243 -28.03 7.02 -11.14
C THR A 243 -27.51 6.88 -9.72
N ARG A 244 -28.21 6.09 -8.91
CA ARG A 244 -27.74 5.64 -7.62
C ARG A 244 -26.80 4.47 -7.80
N VAL A 245 -25.60 4.57 -7.25
CA VAL A 245 -24.60 3.52 -7.24
C VAL A 245 -24.49 2.95 -5.85
N THR A 246 -24.63 1.63 -5.71
CA THR A 246 -24.34 0.89 -4.49
C THR A 246 -23.12 0.00 -4.75
N ALA A 247 -21.97 0.32 -4.15
CA ALA A 247 -20.75 -0.45 -4.29
C ALA A 247 -20.47 -1.26 -3.03
N LYS A 248 -19.97 -2.48 -3.22
CA LYS A 248 -19.56 -3.41 -2.17
C LYS A 248 -18.06 -3.61 -2.20
N GLY A 249 -17.42 -3.56 -1.00
CA GLY A 249 -15.98 -3.62 -0.86
C GLY A 249 -15.26 -2.32 -1.23
N ILE A 250 -13.93 -2.33 -1.17
CA ILE A 250 -13.04 -1.21 -1.48
C ILE A 250 -11.86 -1.72 -2.29
N GLY A 251 -11.80 -1.33 -3.55
CA GLY A 251 -10.73 -1.71 -4.47
C GLY A 251 -11.20 -2.52 -5.67
N HIS A 252 -10.24 -3.15 -6.35
CA HIS A 252 -10.45 -3.90 -7.60
C HIS A 252 -10.75 -5.39 -7.39
N GLY A 253 -10.64 -5.91 -6.17
CA GLY A 253 -10.96 -7.30 -5.83
C GLY A 253 -9.92 -8.35 -6.23
N LEU A 254 -8.78 -7.99 -6.82
CA LEU A 254 -7.72 -8.94 -7.20
C LEU A 254 -6.70 -9.15 -6.09
N GLY A 255 -6.21 -10.40 -5.95
CA GLY A 255 -5.14 -10.77 -5.04
C GLY A 255 -5.53 -10.66 -3.56
N MET A 256 -4.65 -10.13 -2.71
CA MET A 256 -4.86 -10.13 -1.27
C MET A 256 -5.88 -9.07 -0.82
N SER A 257 -6.91 -9.48 -0.07
CA SER A 257 -7.71 -8.57 0.74
C SER A 257 -6.93 -8.23 2.02
N GLN A 258 -6.67 -6.95 2.25
CA GLN A 258 -5.97 -6.49 3.45
C GLN A 258 -6.79 -6.75 4.72
N TYR A 259 -8.11 -6.64 4.64
CA TYR A 259 -9.00 -6.90 5.78
C TYR A 259 -8.99 -8.37 6.17
N THR A 260 -9.20 -9.30 5.21
CA THR A 260 -9.08 -10.75 5.47
C THR A 260 -7.66 -11.11 5.93
N ALA A 261 -6.60 -10.54 5.34
CA ALA A 261 -5.22 -10.77 5.80
C ALA A 261 -5.02 -10.36 7.28
N LYS A 262 -5.59 -9.20 7.69
CA LYS A 262 -5.60 -8.76 9.09
C LYS A 262 -6.32 -9.79 9.98
N LYS A 263 -7.51 -10.26 9.57
CA LYS A 263 -8.26 -11.27 10.32
C LYS A 263 -7.51 -12.59 10.45
N MET A 264 -6.88 -13.06 9.39
CA MET A 264 -6.03 -14.25 9.42
C MET A 264 -4.86 -14.09 10.40
N ALA A 265 -4.22 -12.91 10.43
CA ALA A 265 -3.14 -12.60 11.38
C ALA A 265 -3.65 -12.54 12.83
N GLU A 266 -4.82 -11.96 13.08
CA GLU A 266 -5.51 -11.98 14.40
C GLU A 266 -5.80 -13.41 14.87
N GLU A 267 -6.03 -14.36 13.94
CA GLU A 267 -6.20 -15.80 14.20
C GLU A 267 -4.87 -16.56 14.35
N GLY A 268 -3.73 -15.87 14.26
CA GLY A 268 -2.39 -16.43 14.43
C GLY A 268 -1.80 -17.07 13.17
N LYS A 269 -2.32 -16.73 11.97
CA LYS A 269 -1.72 -17.15 10.72
C LYS A 269 -0.44 -16.36 10.44
N SER A 270 0.58 -17.08 9.99
CA SER A 270 1.85 -16.48 9.58
C SER A 270 1.74 -15.72 8.25
N CYS A 271 2.68 -14.84 7.99
CA CYS A 271 2.86 -14.15 6.72
C CYS A 271 2.81 -15.12 5.52
N GLU A 272 3.54 -16.24 5.61
CA GLU A 272 3.56 -17.24 4.55
C GLU A 272 2.19 -17.91 4.33
N GLU A 273 1.46 -18.26 5.41
CA GLU A 273 0.11 -18.81 5.31
C GLU A 273 -0.86 -17.81 4.67
N ILE A 274 -0.78 -16.52 5.03
CA ILE A 274 -1.58 -15.45 4.44
C ILE A 274 -1.29 -15.34 2.94
N LEU A 275 -0.03 -15.26 2.56
CA LEU A 275 0.37 -15.13 1.15
C LEU A 275 -0.06 -16.33 0.33
N ARG A 276 0.12 -17.57 0.82
CA ARG A 276 -0.31 -18.81 0.16
C ARG A 276 -1.82 -18.96 0.07
N TYR A 277 -2.57 -18.33 0.96
CA TYR A 277 -4.03 -18.27 0.85
C TYR A 277 -4.47 -17.50 -0.40
N PHE A 278 -3.89 -16.34 -0.64
CA PHE A 278 -4.30 -15.48 -1.75
C PHE A 278 -3.62 -15.80 -3.07
N PHE A 279 -2.43 -16.37 -3.04
CA PHE A 279 -1.63 -16.67 -4.23
C PHE A 279 -1.33 -18.17 -4.31
N THR A 280 -1.91 -18.83 -5.30
CA THR A 280 -1.85 -20.28 -5.46
C THR A 280 -0.50 -20.70 -6.05
N ASP A 281 0.08 -21.81 -5.52
CA ASP A 281 1.29 -22.44 -6.06
C ASP A 281 2.50 -21.49 -6.20
N VAL A 282 2.54 -20.44 -5.37
CA VAL A 282 3.69 -19.54 -5.32
C VAL A 282 4.73 -20.01 -4.33
N SER A 283 5.99 -19.72 -4.60
CA SER A 283 7.10 -19.83 -3.65
C SER A 283 7.41 -18.47 -3.06
N LEU A 284 7.74 -18.46 -1.76
CA LEU A 284 8.37 -17.33 -1.08
C LEU A 284 9.89 -17.54 -1.17
N GLU A 285 10.57 -16.69 -1.91
CA GLU A 285 12.00 -16.83 -2.16
C GLU A 285 12.75 -15.57 -1.68
N GLU A 286 14.01 -15.77 -1.29
CA GLU A 286 14.90 -14.68 -0.93
C GLU A 286 15.77 -14.30 -2.13
N VAL A 287 15.65 -13.08 -2.61
CA VAL A 287 16.41 -12.56 -3.75
C VAL A 287 17.50 -11.62 -3.25
N THR A 288 18.77 -12.04 -3.41
CA THR A 288 19.94 -11.25 -3.01
C THR A 288 20.51 -10.36 -4.12
N ASP A 289 20.17 -10.63 -5.40
CA ASP A 289 20.87 -10.11 -6.58
C ASP A 289 19.99 -9.39 -7.60
N ILE A 290 18.94 -8.67 -7.19
CA ILE A 290 18.43 -7.66 -8.11
C ILE A 290 19.46 -6.54 -8.13
N VAL A 291 20.12 -6.36 -9.29
CA VAL A 291 21.08 -5.29 -9.55
C VAL A 291 20.34 -3.96 -9.53
N ILE A 292 20.08 -3.48 -8.34
CA ILE A 292 19.68 -2.10 -8.09
C ILE A 292 21.02 -1.37 -7.93
N GLU A 293 21.22 -0.26 -8.66
CA GLU A 293 22.46 0.53 -8.59
C GLU A 293 22.84 0.77 -7.12
N LYS A 294 23.91 0.10 -6.68
CA LYS A 294 24.59 0.52 -5.44
C LYS A 294 25.22 1.87 -5.74
N ASN A 295 24.88 2.89 -4.95
CA ASN A 295 25.65 4.13 -4.98
C ASN A 295 27.10 3.79 -4.64
N GLU A 296 27.96 3.77 -5.64
CA GLU A 296 29.37 3.94 -5.38
C GLU A 296 29.51 5.33 -4.74
N LYS A 297 29.92 5.34 -3.47
CA LYS A 297 30.27 6.57 -2.78
C LYS A 297 31.35 7.22 -3.64
N GLY A 298 31.00 8.35 -4.25
CA GLY A 298 31.99 9.19 -4.91
C GLY A 298 33.11 9.51 -3.92
N GLU A 299 34.31 9.24 -4.38
CA GLU A 299 35.54 9.81 -3.83
C GLU A 299 35.46 11.35 -3.78
#